data_4c2f735b204003872bc1d4cec1ecde3a
#
_entry.id   4c2f735b204003872bc1d4cec1ecde3a
#
_cell.length_a   1.000
_cell.length_b   1.000
_cell.length_c   1.000
_cell.angle_alpha   90.00
_cell.angle_beta   90.00
_cell.angle_gamma   90.00
#
_symmetry.space_group_name_H-M   'P 1'
#
loop_
_entity.id
_entity.type
_entity.pdbx_description
1 polymer ?
#
loop_
_entity_poly.entity_id
_entity_poly.type
_entity_poly.pdbx_seq_one_letter_code
_entity_poly.pdbx_strand_id
1 'polypeptide(L)'
;MKKIFVVMIVMLTLTLSACTQSGESEETFDSSSTITVYTRDTSSGTRAGFMGKIGFSEAEADDSVLVDGFVIAGNSEIISAVQQDAYAIGYVSLSTLDESLFKGLNFEGVAPTEENVLSEEYLLARKFNYMLRDDYSVYGDLADEYEALSKAFVAYMGSSEGLATIKAAGGIVDVTSGEPWATVKLDHPIVDQDNSALTVKFGGSDSVEKIAKALTADFAPKAGNFTPEHNHTGSSNAYKGLNGENSAVDDALSIMVGFASREFRETETAEITGVVAVDAIVAIVNLDNPIDNVTADELKKIYSGEIITWSELS
;
A
#
# COMPACT_ATOMS: atom_id res chain seq x y z
N MET A 1 32.88 -86.08 -34.57
CA MET A 1 32.06 -84.86 -34.59
C MET A 1 32.43 -84.02 -33.36
N LYS A 2 33.42 -83.19 -33.51
CA LYS A 2 33.90 -82.29 -32.39
C LYS A 2 33.49 -80.88 -32.68
N LYS A 3 32.62 -80.32 -31.82
CA LYS A 3 32.21 -78.90 -31.89
C LYS A 3 33.28 -78.06 -31.18
N ILE A 4 33.89 -77.17 -31.94
CA ILE A 4 34.84 -76.18 -31.46
C ILE A 4 34.01 -74.98 -30.99
N PHE A 5 34.12 -74.63 -29.68
CA PHE A 5 33.57 -73.41 -29.09
C PHE A 5 34.64 -72.32 -29.21
N VAL A 6 34.33 -71.27 -30.01
CA VAL A 6 35.16 -70.05 -30.06
C VAL A 6 34.61 -69.10 -29.01
N VAL A 7 35.41 -68.84 -28.00
CA VAL A 7 35.13 -67.81 -26.98
C VAL A 7 35.63 -66.49 -27.51
N MET A 8 34.70 -65.60 -27.79
CA MET A 8 34.99 -64.22 -28.20
C MET A 8 35.07 -63.37 -26.97
N ILE A 9 36.26 -62.94 -26.59
CA ILE A 9 36.49 -61.97 -25.50
C ILE A 9 36.19 -60.58 -26.06
N VAL A 10 35.09 -59.98 -25.60
CA VAL A 10 34.75 -58.59 -25.87
C VAL A 10 35.46 -57.74 -24.77
N MET A 11 36.50 -57.02 -25.17
CA MET A 11 37.10 -55.99 -24.35
C MET A 11 36.17 -54.79 -24.25
N LEU A 12 35.53 -54.62 -23.11
CA LEU A 12 34.69 -53.44 -22.80
C LEU A 12 35.61 -52.30 -22.31
N THR A 13 35.93 -51.38 -23.19
CA THR A 13 36.60 -50.13 -22.85
C THR A 13 35.63 -49.21 -22.12
N LEU A 14 35.80 -49.09 -20.81
CA LEU A 14 35.13 -48.05 -20.02
C LEU A 14 35.72 -46.68 -20.43
N THR A 15 35.01 -45.94 -21.22
CA THR A 15 35.25 -44.51 -21.34
C THR A 15 34.64 -43.81 -20.12
N LEU A 16 35.50 -43.35 -19.19
CA LEU A 16 35.09 -42.37 -18.18
C LEU A 16 34.66 -41.08 -18.91
N SER A 17 33.38 -40.91 -19.09
CA SER A 17 32.80 -39.60 -19.35
C SER A 17 32.95 -38.80 -18.05
N ALA A 18 33.96 -37.93 -18.03
CA ALA A 18 34.00 -36.84 -17.06
C ALA A 18 32.79 -35.95 -17.36
N CYS A 19 31.72 -36.10 -16.57
CA CYS A 19 30.71 -35.03 -16.45
C CYS A 19 31.45 -33.80 -15.92
N THR A 20 31.79 -32.90 -16.83
CA THR A 20 31.99 -31.50 -16.46
C THR A 20 30.67 -31.03 -15.91
N GLN A 21 30.57 -30.97 -14.59
CA GLN A 21 29.59 -30.24 -13.88
C GLN A 21 29.74 -28.77 -14.38
N SER A 22 28.89 -28.34 -15.30
CA SER A 22 28.70 -26.93 -15.58
C SER A 22 28.24 -26.36 -14.26
N GLY A 23 29.16 -25.75 -13.49
CA GLY A 23 28.77 -24.88 -12.41
C GLY A 23 27.86 -23.83 -13.05
N GLU A 24 26.58 -23.84 -12.68
CA GLU A 24 25.79 -22.64 -12.74
C GLU A 24 26.59 -21.61 -11.95
N SER A 25 27.20 -20.68 -12.66
CA SER A 25 27.70 -19.47 -12.02
C SER A 25 26.43 -18.82 -11.49
N GLU A 26 26.25 -18.81 -10.17
CA GLU A 26 25.34 -17.87 -9.53
C GLU A 26 25.68 -16.52 -10.14
N GLU A 27 24.76 -15.93 -10.92
CA GLU A 27 24.94 -14.59 -11.43
C GLU A 27 25.02 -13.69 -10.20
N THR A 28 26.26 -13.29 -9.87
CA THR A 28 26.47 -12.37 -8.75
C THR A 28 25.87 -11.03 -9.13
N PHE A 29 25.10 -10.42 -8.23
CA PHE A 29 24.52 -9.11 -8.40
C PHE A 29 25.59 -8.10 -8.86
N ASP A 30 25.37 -7.49 -10.04
CA ASP A 30 26.29 -6.49 -10.58
C ASP A 30 25.93 -5.09 -10.06
N SER A 31 26.61 -4.65 -9.01
CA SER A 31 26.38 -3.34 -8.40
C SER A 31 26.66 -2.15 -9.35
N SER A 32 27.37 -2.34 -10.46
CA SER A 32 27.59 -1.29 -11.48
C SER A 32 26.40 -1.11 -12.42
N SER A 33 25.40 -1.96 -12.35
CA SER A 33 24.16 -1.86 -13.12
C SER A 33 23.34 -0.64 -12.71
N THR A 34 22.65 -0.07 -13.70
CA THR A 34 21.78 1.10 -13.51
C THR A 34 20.55 0.71 -12.67
N ILE A 35 20.19 1.56 -11.72
CA ILE A 35 18.99 1.41 -10.90
C ILE A 35 17.74 1.71 -11.75
N THR A 36 16.80 0.77 -11.82
CA THR A 36 15.47 1.00 -12.41
C THR A 36 14.53 1.56 -11.35
N VAL A 37 14.15 2.83 -11.49
CA VAL A 37 13.37 3.55 -10.47
C VAL A 37 11.86 3.48 -10.78
N TYR A 38 11.09 2.93 -9.85
CA TYR A 38 9.63 2.90 -9.92
C TYR A 38 9.03 3.87 -8.90
N THR A 39 8.02 4.62 -9.33
CA THR A 39 7.26 5.54 -8.48
C THR A 39 5.77 5.44 -8.73
N ARG A 40 4.97 6.07 -7.88
CA ARG A 40 3.53 6.23 -8.02
C ARG A 40 3.23 7.50 -8.80
N ASP A 41 2.01 7.63 -9.30
CA ASP A 41 1.54 8.87 -9.91
C ASP A 41 1.40 10.03 -8.90
N THR A 42 1.27 11.26 -9.40
CA THR A 42 1.19 12.47 -8.56
C THR A 42 -0.11 12.60 -7.73
N SER A 43 -1.12 11.77 -7.98
CA SER A 43 -2.33 11.71 -7.14
C SER A 43 -2.16 10.82 -5.92
N SER A 44 -1.11 9.99 -5.90
CA SER A 44 -0.86 9.00 -4.87
C SER A 44 -0.41 9.63 -3.55
N GLY A 45 -1.15 9.34 -2.48
CA GLY A 45 -0.72 9.72 -1.12
C GLY A 45 0.51 8.95 -0.64
N THR A 46 0.80 7.75 -1.22
CA THR A 46 2.03 7.01 -0.92
C THR A 46 3.25 7.75 -1.48
N ARG A 47 3.14 8.26 -2.72
CA ARG A 47 4.19 9.10 -3.31
C ARG A 47 4.42 10.36 -2.48
N ALA A 48 3.35 11.10 -2.16
CA ALA A 48 3.47 12.31 -1.35
C ALA A 48 4.13 12.02 0.02
N GLY A 49 3.69 10.97 0.72
CA GLY A 49 4.29 10.57 1.99
C GLY A 49 5.76 10.15 1.85
N PHE A 50 6.11 9.39 0.83
CA PHE A 50 7.48 8.94 0.57
C PHE A 50 8.40 10.11 0.23
N MET A 51 8.04 10.90 -0.79
CA MET A 51 8.86 12.02 -1.26
C MET A 51 9.06 13.10 -0.18
N GLY A 52 8.00 13.41 0.58
CA GLY A 52 8.10 14.34 1.72
C GLY A 52 9.05 13.83 2.81
N LYS A 53 9.00 12.54 3.15
CA LYS A 53 9.83 11.94 4.21
C LYS A 53 11.32 11.81 3.83
N ILE A 54 11.64 11.62 2.55
CA ILE A 54 13.02 11.60 2.07
C ILE A 54 13.57 13.01 1.77
N GLY A 55 12.80 14.07 2.08
CA GLY A 55 13.21 15.46 1.85
C GLY A 55 13.22 15.88 0.37
N PHE A 56 12.35 15.28 -0.45
CA PHE A 56 12.20 15.56 -1.88
C PHE A 56 10.77 16.02 -2.22
N SER A 57 10.26 17.00 -1.49
CA SER A 57 8.85 17.43 -1.56
C SER A 57 8.43 17.95 -2.94
N GLU A 58 9.37 18.47 -3.75
CA GLU A 58 9.08 18.89 -5.12
C GLU A 58 8.55 17.73 -5.96
N ALA A 59 9.10 16.53 -5.74
CA ALA A 59 8.70 15.30 -6.45
C ALA A 59 7.34 14.75 -6.02
N GLU A 60 6.68 15.31 -5.02
CA GLU A 60 5.32 14.90 -4.64
C GLU A 60 4.32 15.10 -5.79
N ALA A 61 4.46 16.22 -6.52
CA ALA A 61 3.51 16.65 -7.55
C ALA A 61 4.15 16.98 -8.91
N ASP A 62 5.48 16.86 -9.03
CA ASP A 62 6.23 17.20 -10.26
C ASP A 62 7.09 16.02 -10.68
N ASP A 63 6.78 15.46 -11.85
CA ASP A 63 7.55 14.36 -12.45
C ASP A 63 8.86 14.84 -13.07
N SER A 64 8.98 16.13 -13.43
CA SER A 64 10.13 16.67 -14.15
C SER A 64 11.41 16.74 -13.31
N VAL A 65 11.29 16.59 -11.99
CA VAL A 65 12.43 16.58 -11.05
C VAL A 65 12.98 15.19 -10.77
N LEU A 66 12.30 14.15 -11.28
CA LEU A 66 12.71 12.76 -11.10
C LEU A 66 13.82 12.36 -12.09
N VAL A 67 14.54 11.28 -11.74
CA VAL A 67 15.55 10.67 -12.59
C VAL A 67 15.01 10.31 -13.98
N ASP A 68 15.79 10.53 -15.02
CA ASP A 68 15.41 10.14 -16.39
C ASP A 68 15.14 8.63 -16.47
N GLY A 69 14.04 8.25 -17.13
CA GLY A 69 13.67 6.85 -17.33
C GLY A 69 12.94 6.20 -16.14
N PHE A 70 12.53 6.98 -15.11
CA PHE A 70 11.65 6.46 -14.08
C PHE A 70 10.33 5.92 -14.65
N VAL A 71 9.71 4.98 -13.93
CA VAL A 71 8.46 4.33 -14.35
C VAL A 71 7.36 4.62 -13.34
N ILE A 72 6.23 5.16 -13.81
CA ILE A 72 5.02 5.33 -13.00
C ILE A 72 4.23 4.02 -13.02
N ALA A 73 3.91 3.48 -11.84
CA ALA A 73 3.18 2.22 -11.70
C ALA A 73 2.32 2.19 -10.43
N GLY A 74 1.29 1.34 -10.40
CA GLY A 74 0.51 1.03 -9.22
C GLY A 74 1.25 0.10 -8.25
N ASN A 75 0.67 -0.16 -7.06
CA ASN A 75 1.31 -1.03 -6.07
C ASN A 75 1.64 -2.43 -6.63
N SER A 76 0.68 -3.06 -7.31
CA SER A 76 0.85 -4.42 -7.84
C SER A 76 1.88 -4.49 -8.95
N GLU A 77 1.94 -3.47 -9.80
CA GLU A 77 2.92 -3.38 -10.89
C GLU A 77 4.33 -3.13 -10.34
N ILE A 78 4.50 -2.28 -9.31
CA ILE A 78 5.80 -2.06 -8.64
C ILE A 78 6.30 -3.37 -8.02
N ILE A 79 5.43 -4.10 -7.29
CA ILE A 79 5.77 -5.40 -6.72
C ILE A 79 6.23 -6.38 -7.80
N SER A 80 5.46 -6.50 -8.89
CA SER A 80 5.79 -7.40 -9.99
C SER A 80 7.10 -7.02 -10.68
N ALA A 81 7.37 -5.73 -10.84
CA ALA A 81 8.59 -5.23 -11.45
C ALA A 81 9.83 -5.53 -10.59
N VAL A 82 9.75 -5.26 -9.28
CA VAL A 82 10.82 -5.55 -8.33
C VAL A 82 11.14 -7.06 -8.24
N GLN A 83 10.12 -7.92 -8.35
CA GLN A 83 10.34 -9.38 -8.40
C GLN A 83 11.09 -9.84 -9.66
N GLN A 84 10.94 -9.15 -10.77
CA GLN A 84 11.47 -9.55 -12.09
C GLN A 84 12.78 -8.85 -12.47
N ASP A 85 13.09 -7.71 -11.85
CA ASP A 85 14.29 -6.91 -12.12
C ASP A 85 15.14 -6.80 -10.85
N ALA A 86 16.31 -7.46 -10.86
CA ALA A 86 17.26 -7.43 -9.74
C ALA A 86 17.74 -6.01 -9.39
N TYR A 87 17.67 -5.09 -10.34
CA TYR A 87 18.15 -3.71 -10.20
C TYR A 87 17.04 -2.69 -9.95
N ALA A 88 15.80 -3.14 -9.82
CA ALA A 88 14.66 -2.28 -9.53
C ALA A 88 14.62 -1.81 -8.08
N ILE A 89 14.20 -0.56 -7.89
CA ILE A 89 13.75 -0.01 -6.61
C ILE A 89 12.36 0.59 -6.75
N GLY A 90 11.54 0.38 -5.76
CA GLY A 90 10.21 0.99 -5.64
C GLY A 90 9.84 1.17 -4.17
N TYR A 91 8.60 1.56 -3.91
CA TYR A 91 8.07 1.65 -2.55
C TYR A 91 6.59 1.26 -2.50
N VAL A 92 6.21 0.63 -1.40
CA VAL A 92 4.84 0.14 -1.15
C VAL A 92 4.45 0.35 0.31
N SER A 93 3.18 0.08 0.66
CA SER A 93 2.73 0.02 2.05
C SER A 93 3.28 -1.24 2.73
N LEU A 94 3.64 -1.14 4.02
CA LEU A 94 4.06 -2.27 4.86
C LEU A 94 3.03 -3.40 4.85
N SER A 95 1.74 -3.09 4.78
CA SER A 95 0.66 -4.08 4.71
C SER A 95 0.71 -5.00 3.48
N THR A 96 1.52 -4.64 2.46
CA THR A 96 1.71 -5.41 1.23
C THR A 96 3.08 -6.08 1.16
N LEU A 97 3.93 -5.89 2.17
CA LEU A 97 5.26 -6.49 2.22
C LEU A 97 5.13 -8.01 2.37
N ASP A 98 5.77 -8.74 1.45
CA ASP A 98 5.94 -10.19 1.49
C ASP A 98 7.41 -10.51 1.22
N GLU A 99 8.16 -10.69 2.30
CA GLU A 99 9.61 -10.94 2.26
C GLU A 99 9.99 -12.28 1.62
N SER A 100 9.03 -13.13 1.30
CA SER A 100 9.27 -14.33 0.49
C SER A 100 9.35 -14.05 -1.01
N LEU A 101 8.92 -12.86 -1.44
CA LEU A 101 8.80 -12.46 -2.85
C LEU A 101 9.73 -11.30 -3.22
N PHE A 102 10.01 -10.40 -2.29
CA PHE A 102 10.87 -9.22 -2.47
C PHE A 102 11.34 -8.72 -1.10
N LYS A 103 12.39 -7.92 -1.08
CA LYS A 103 13.01 -7.45 0.15
C LYS A 103 12.56 -6.04 0.50
N GLY A 104 12.10 -5.83 1.75
CA GLY A 104 11.92 -4.52 2.35
C GLY A 104 13.24 -4.00 2.93
N LEU A 105 13.62 -2.78 2.59
CA LEU A 105 14.84 -2.16 3.12
C LEU A 105 14.60 -1.53 4.49
N ASN A 106 15.59 -1.62 5.37
CA ASN A 106 15.66 -0.77 6.54
C ASN A 106 15.76 0.70 6.09
N PHE A 107 15.20 1.59 6.87
CA PHE A 107 15.31 3.03 6.64
C PHE A 107 16.01 3.68 7.83
N GLU A 108 17.11 4.40 7.58
CA GLU A 108 17.95 4.99 8.64
C GLU A 108 18.41 3.96 9.68
N GLY A 109 18.63 2.72 9.27
CA GLY A 109 19.03 1.61 10.13
C GLY A 109 17.88 0.94 10.90
N VAL A 110 16.63 1.37 10.71
CA VAL A 110 15.45 0.84 11.41
C VAL A 110 14.62 -0.03 10.47
N ALA A 111 14.28 -1.24 10.91
CA ALA A 111 13.47 -2.19 10.13
C ALA A 111 12.01 -1.75 10.03
N PRO A 112 11.34 -1.97 8.87
CA PRO A 112 9.93 -1.66 8.66
C PRO A 112 9.02 -2.68 9.37
N THR A 113 8.90 -2.59 10.69
CA THR A 113 8.05 -3.46 11.50
C THR A 113 6.93 -2.69 12.18
N GLU A 114 5.81 -3.37 12.48
CA GLU A 114 4.70 -2.76 13.24
C GLU A 114 5.20 -2.17 14.58
N GLU A 115 6.10 -2.86 15.27
CA GLU A 115 6.68 -2.41 16.54
C GLU A 115 7.44 -1.08 16.38
N ASN A 116 8.33 -0.98 15.38
CA ASN A 116 9.11 0.22 15.13
C ASN A 116 8.25 1.39 14.61
N VAL A 117 7.13 1.10 13.96
CA VAL A 117 6.15 2.13 13.57
C VAL A 117 5.38 2.66 14.78
N LEU A 118 4.93 1.78 15.68
CA LEU A 118 4.22 2.18 16.91
C LEU A 118 5.12 2.90 17.91
N SER A 119 6.41 2.56 17.98
CA SER A 119 7.40 3.26 18.80
C SER A 119 7.91 4.57 18.20
N GLU A 120 7.44 4.91 16.97
CA GLU A 120 7.87 6.06 16.17
C GLU A 120 9.37 6.04 15.80
N GLU A 121 10.03 4.89 15.89
CA GLU A 121 11.42 4.73 15.45
C GLU A 121 11.54 4.64 13.94
N TYR A 122 10.56 4.02 13.25
CA TYR A 122 10.53 3.92 11.79
C TYR A 122 9.94 5.20 11.17
N LEU A 123 10.80 6.04 10.59
CA LEU A 123 10.44 7.40 10.18
C LEU A 123 9.64 7.51 8.87
N LEU A 124 9.63 6.48 8.02
CA LEU A 124 8.76 6.43 6.84
C LEU A 124 7.31 6.04 7.19
N ALA A 125 6.90 6.23 8.44
CA ALA A 125 5.52 6.05 8.86
C ALA A 125 4.64 7.24 8.44
N ARG A 126 3.37 6.94 8.15
CA ARG A 126 2.34 7.92 7.77
C ARG A 126 1.00 7.53 8.36
N LYS A 127 0.12 8.52 8.53
CA LYS A 127 -1.26 8.26 8.94
C LYS A 127 -2.15 8.01 7.71
N PHE A 128 -3.04 7.06 7.86
CA PHE A 128 -4.23 6.95 7.05
C PHE A 128 -5.32 7.78 7.71
N ASN A 129 -5.82 8.74 6.98
CA ASN A 129 -6.80 9.69 7.47
C ASN A 129 -8.14 9.48 6.79
N TYR A 130 -9.23 9.85 7.47
CA TYR A 130 -10.57 9.91 6.88
C TYR A 130 -11.13 11.32 6.97
N MET A 131 -12.12 11.58 6.12
CA MET A 131 -12.90 12.80 6.07
C MET A 131 -14.33 12.44 5.68
N LEU A 132 -15.32 13.09 6.27
CA LEU A 132 -16.71 12.99 5.86
C LEU A 132 -17.11 14.18 4.96
N ARG A 133 -18.16 13.98 4.19
CA ARG A 133 -18.86 15.07 3.48
C ARG A 133 -19.47 16.04 4.48
N ASP A 134 -19.40 17.34 4.21
CA ASP A 134 -20.03 18.37 5.05
C ASP A 134 -21.47 18.63 4.65
N ASP A 135 -21.78 18.65 3.35
CA ASP A 135 -23.12 18.95 2.83
C ASP A 135 -23.81 17.70 2.26
N TYR A 136 -24.69 17.11 3.05
CA TYR A 136 -25.56 16.01 2.63
C TYR A 136 -26.88 16.47 2.01
N SER A 137 -27.23 17.76 2.04
CA SER A 137 -28.48 18.27 1.46
C SER A 137 -28.63 17.96 -0.02
N VAL A 138 -27.53 17.74 -0.72
CA VAL A 138 -27.47 17.31 -2.12
C VAL A 138 -28.18 15.97 -2.38
N TYR A 139 -28.43 15.16 -1.34
CA TYR A 139 -29.15 13.87 -1.41
C TYR A 139 -30.67 14.00 -1.15
N GLY A 140 -31.19 15.25 -0.99
CA GLY A 140 -32.63 15.54 -0.83
C GLY A 140 -33.22 14.89 0.43
N ASP A 141 -34.30 14.15 0.26
CA ASP A 141 -35.05 13.55 1.38
C ASP A 141 -34.27 12.46 2.15
N LEU A 142 -33.14 12.00 1.63
CA LEU A 142 -32.27 10.98 2.26
C LEU A 142 -31.01 11.58 2.90
N ALA A 143 -30.94 12.90 3.00
CA ALA A 143 -29.76 13.61 3.53
C ALA A 143 -29.41 13.18 4.95
N ASP A 144 -30.40 13.15 5.83
CA ASP A 144 -30.23 12.82 7.25
C ASP A 144 -29.80 11.37 7.45
N GLU A 145 -30.35 10.44 6.65
CA GLU A 145 -30.00 9.01 6.70
C GLU A 145 -28.55 8.78 6.24
N TYR A 146 -28.12 9.40 5.15
CA TYR A 146 -26.76 9.29 4.65
C TYR A 146 -25.73 9.88 5.62
N GLU A 147 -26.03 11.05 6.17
CA GLU A 147 -25.18 11.70 7.17
C GLU A 147 -25.07 10.83 8.44
N ALA A 148 -26.21 10.37 8.99
CA ALA A 148 -26.25 9.53 10.18
C ALA A 148 -25.50 8.22 9.97
N LEU A 149 -25.64 7.58 8.79
CA LEU A 149 -24.98 6.32 8.48
C LEU A 149 -23.47 6.50 8.29
N SER A 150 -23.03 7.60 7.68
CA SER A 150 -21.61 7.96 7.55
C SER A 150 -20.95 8.22 8.91
N LYS A 151 -21.65 8.93 9.82
CA LYS A 151 -21.19 9.16 11.20
C LYS A 151 -21.12 7.84 12.00
N ALA A 152 -22.13 6.96 11.84
CA ALA A 152 -22.13 5.63 12.47
C ALA A 152 -20.96 4.76 11.99
N PHE A 153 -20.61 4.83 10.69
CA PHE A 153 -19.44 4.15 10.17
C PHE A 153 -18.13 4.64 10.81
N VAL A 154 -17.96 5.95 10.96
CA VAL A 154 -16.78 6.51 11.66
C VAL A 154 -16.73 6.05 13.11
N ALA A 155 -17.85 6.05 13.82
CA ALA A 155 -17.93 5.54 15.19
C ALA A 155 -17.59 4.04 15.27
N TYR A 156 -18.06 3.25 14.27
CA TYR A 156 -17.70 1.84 14.14
C TYR A 156 -16.20 1.63 13.95
N MET A 157 -15.54 2.43 13.10
CA MET A 157 -14.08 2.35 12.90
C MET A 157 -13.30 2.48 14.22
N GLY A 158 -13.77 3.33 15.15
CA GLY A 158 -13.16 3.53 16.47
C GLY A 158 -13.56 2.51 17.52
N SER A 159 -14.50 1.60 17.24
CA SER A 159 -14.91 0.53 18.17
C SER A 159 -13.86 -0.59 18.24
N SER A 160 -13.93 -1.41 19.29
CA SER A 160 -13.03 -2.57 19.43
C SER A 160 -13.11 -3.53 18.24
N GLU A 161 -14.31 -3.74 17.67
CA GLU A 161 -14.51 -4.57 16.48
C GLU A 161 -13.94 -3.91 15.22
N GLY A 162 -14.18 -2.60 15.05
CA GLY A 162 -13.61 -1.84 13.92
C GLY A 162 -12.10 -1.81 13.96
N LEU A 163 -11.48 -1.56 15.12
CA LEU A 163 -10.03 -1.58 15.30
C LEU A 163 -9.43 -2.97 15.02
N ALA A 164 -10.12 -4.05 15.47
CA ALA A 164 -9.71 -5.41 15.14
C ALA A 164 -9.76 -5.68 13.62
N THR A 165 -10.79 -5.18 12.93
CA THR A 165 -10.94 -5.28 11.48
C THR A 165 -9.84 -4.50 10.75
N ILE A 166 -9.50 -3.28 11.21
CA ILE A 166 -8.40 -2.47 10.67
C ILE A 166 -7.08 -3.22 10.78
N LYS A 167 -6.78 -3.76 11.98
CA LYS A 167 -5.55 -4.54 12.22
C LYS A 167 -5.49 -5.79 11.34
N ALA A 168 -6.56 -6.54 11.23
CA ALA A 168 -6.62 -7.73 10.38
C ALA A 168 -6.45 -7.40 8.88
N ALA A 169 -6.81 -6.18 8.46
CA ALA A 169 -6.60 -5.69 7.10
C ALA A 169 -5.19 -5.12 6.85
N GLY A 170 -4.34 -5.04 7.89
CA GLY A 170 -2.94 -4.59 7.82
C GLY A 170 -2.70 -3.14 8.26
N GLY A 171 -3.71 -2.47 8.83
CA GLY A 171 -3.51 -1.16 9.48
C GLY A 171 -2.89 -1.32 10.86
N ILE A 172 -2.02 -0.40 11.23
CA ILE A 172 -1.37 -0.39 12.55
C ILE A 172 -2.21 0.49 13.48
N VAL A 173 -2.83 -0.12 14.49
CA VAL A 173 -3.71 0.53 15.46
C VAL A 173 -3.58 -0.10 16.85
N ASP A 174 -3.88 0.69 17.89
CA ASP A 174 -4.06 0.16 19.25
C ASP A 174 -5.48 -0.44 19.39
N VAL A 175 -5.58 -1.75 19.27
CA VAL A 175 -6.85 -2.48 19.38
C VAL A 175 -7.46 -2.44 20.78
N THR A 176 -6.75 -1.96 21.79
CA THR A 176 -7.22 -1.88 23.18
C THR A 176 -7.92 -0.55 23.50
N SER A 177 -7.84 0.44 22.60
CA SER A 177 -8.34 1.79 22.81
C SER A 177 -9.85 1.93 22.56
N GLY A 178 -10.48 0.98 21.84
CA GLY A 178 -11.88 1.08 21.41
C GLY A 178 -12.88 0.48 22.41
N GLU A 179 -14.04 1.12 22.55
CA GLU A 179 -15.18 0.53 23.25
C GLU A 179 -15.90 -0.51 22.36
N PRO A 180 -16.60 -1.50 22.97
CA PRO A 180 -17.39 -2.45 22.18
C PRO A 180 -18.45 -1.76 21.33
N TRP A 181 -18.60 -2.20 20.06
CA TRP A 181 -19.64 -1.66 19.17
C TRP A 181 -21.04 -1.69 19.76
N ALA A 182 -21.35 -2.72 20.53
CA ALA A 182 -22.64 -2.84 21.24
C ALA A 182 -22.95 -1.65 22.15
N THR A 183 -21.94 -0.97 22.69
CA THR A 183 -22.05 0.28 23.46
C THR A 183 -22.13 1.49 22.55
N VAL A 184 -21.18 1.60 21.61
CA VAL A 184 -21.05 2.75 20.71
C VAL A 184 -22.29 2.95 19.85
N LYS A 185 -22.90 1.88 19.35
CA LYS A 185 -24.09 1.95 18.48
C LYS A 185 -25.32 2.57 19.12
N LEU A 186 -25.39 2.68 20.45
CA LEU A 186 -26.55 3.27 21.16
C LEU A 186 -26.72 4.76 20.81
N ASP A 187 -25.65 5.45 20.40
CA ASP A 187 -25.66 6.83 19.96
C ASP A 187 -25.97 6.96 18.44
N HIS A 188 -26.15 5.83 17.74
CA HIS A 188 -26.35 5.76 16.31
C HIS A 188 -27.61 4.94 15.92
N PRO A 189 -28.82 5.41 16.23
CA PRO A 189 -30.08 4.63 16.03
C PRO A 189 -30.35 4.27 14.57
N ILE A 190 -29.73 4.94 13.61
CA ILE A 190 -29.81 4.63 12.17
C ILE A 190 -29.40 3.18 11.87
N VAL A 191 -28.50 2.58 12.65
CA VAL A 191 -27.98 1.23 12.39
C VAL A 191 -29.00 0.13 12.70
N ASP A 192 -30.03 0.41 13.50
CA ASP A 192 -31.11 -0.54 13.85
C ASP A 192 -32.28 -0.47 12.84
N GLN A 193 -32.21 0.37 11.80
CA GLN A 193 -33.20 0.48 10.74
C GLN A 193 -32.81 -0.40 9.53
N ASP A 194 -33.78 -0.64 8.63
CA ASP A 194 -33.50 -1.25 7.33
C ASP A 194 -32.94 -0.19 6.38
N ASN A 195 -31.64 -0.25 6.14
CA ASN A 195 -30.91 0.66 5.25
C ASN A 195 -30.58 0.01 3.89
N SER A 196 -31.19 -1.13 3.55
CA SER A 196 -30.87 -1.91 2.35
C SER A 196 -31.12 -1.16 1.02
N ALA A 197 -31.93 -0.10 1.05
CA ALA A 197 -32.17 0.79 -0.07
C ALA A 197 -31.10 1.88 -0.23
N LEU A 198 -30.23 2.08 0.77
CA LEU A 198 -29.21 3.12 0.73
C LEU A 198 -27.90 2.59 0.14
N THR A 199 -27.25 3.44 -0.67
CA THR A 199 -25.92 3.19 -1.21
C THR A 199 -24.95 4.23 -0.68
N VAL A 200 -24.01 3.83 0.20
CA VAL A 200 -22.98 4.73 0.74
C VAL A 200 -21.71 4.59 -0.07
N LYS A 201 -21.19 5.71 -0.56
CA LYS A 201 -20.02 5.77 -1.42
C LYS A 201 -18.76 6.11 -0.62
N PHE A 202 -17.73 5.26 -0.78
CA PHE A 202 -16.43 5.37 -0.15
C PHE A 202 -15.34 5.53 -1.22
N GLY A 203 -14.29 6.29 -0.93
CA GLY A 203 -13.24 6.45 -1.95
C GLY A 203 -12.00 7.20 -1.46
N GLY A 204 -11.20 7.68 -2.40
CA GLY A 204 -9.95 8.36 -2.14
C GLY A 204 -8.74 7.45 -2.31
N SER A 205 -7.88 7.32 -1.30
CA SER A 205 -6.62 6.57 -1.41
C SER A 205 -6.82 5.08 -1.69
N ASP A 206 -6.13 4.58 -2.71
CA ASP A 206 -6.01 3.16 -3.04
C ASP A 206 -5.21 2.36 -1.99
N SER A 207 -4.28 3.02 -1.27
CA SER A 207 -3.53 2.37 -0.18
C SER A 207 -4.42 2.03 1.03
N VAL A 208 -5.57 2.71 1.19
CA VAL A 208 -6.53 2.46 2.27
C VAL A 208 -7.66 1.51 1.82
N GLU A 209 -7.77 1.22 0.53
CA GLU A 209 -8.88 0.47 -0.07
C GLU A 209 -9.15 -0.87 0.64
N LYS A 210 -8.10 -1.65 0.93
CA LYS A 210 -8.23 -2.95 1.60
C LYS A 210 -8.85 -2.81 2.99
N ILE A 211 -8.43 -1.79 3.76
CA ILE A 211 -8.97 -1.49 5.08
C ILE A 211 -10.41 -1.02 4.97
N ALA A 212 -10.70 -0.07 4.06
CA ALA A 212 -12.04 0.47 3.85
C ALA A 212 -13.04 -0.62 3.46
N LYS A 213 -12.66 -1.52 2.53
CA LYS A 213 -13.50 -2.66 2.11
C LYS A 213 -13.73 -3.67 3.23
N ALA A 214 -12.72 -3.96 4.05
CA ALA A 214 -12.88 -4.84 5.22
C ALA A 214 -13.84 -4.23 6.24
N LEU A 215 -13.68 -2.94 6.56
CA LEU A 215 -14.56 -2.22 7.48
C LEU A 215 -16.00 -2.18 7.00
N THR A 216 -16.25 -1.85 5.73
CA THR A 216 -17.62 -1.79 5.20
C THR A 216 -18.27 -3.17 5.11
N ALA A 217 -17.52 -4.21 4.76
CA ALA A 217 -18.01 -5.59 4.74
C ALA A 217 -18.43 -6.09 6.14
N ASP A 218 -17.71 -5.68 7.19
CA ASP A 218 -18.05 -6.03 8.55
C ASP A 218 -19.16 -5.13 9.14
N PHE A 219 -19.21 -3.85 8.77
CA PHE A 219 -20.17 -2.88 9.27
C PHE A 219 -21.56 -2.98 8.62
N ALA A 220 -21.65 -3.16 7.30
CA ALA A 220 -22.93 -3.12 6.58
C ALA A 220 -24.00 -4.07 7.17
N PRO A 221 -23.69 -5.34 7.55
CA PRO A 221 -24.66 -6.23 8.21
C PRO A 221 -25.11 -5.75 9.61
N LYS A 222 -24.29 -4.91 10.26
CA LYS A 222 -24.55 -4.36 11.59
C LYS A 222 -25.30 -3.01 11.52
N ALA A 223 -25.50 -2.48 10.32
CA ALA A 223 -26.06 -1.15 10.06
C ALA A 223 -27.17 -1.20 8.99
N GLY A 224 -28.09 -2.16 9.13
CA GLY A 224 -29.29 -2.26 8.31
C GLY A 224 -29.04 -2.66 6.85
N ASN A 225 -27.91 -3.31 6.55
CA ASN A 225 -27.55 -3.88 5.23
C ASN A 225 -27.50 -2.85 4.08
N PHE A 226 -27.04 -1.63 4.33
CA PHE A 226 -26.78 -0.69 3.24
C PHE A 226 -25.76 -1.28 2.23
N THR A 227 -25.77 -0.76 1.00
CA THR A 227 -24.82 -1.17 -0.06
C THR A 227 -23.61 -0.25 -0.03
N PRO A 228 -22.37 -0.75 0.28
CA PRO A 228 -21.15 0.05 0.12
C PRO A 228 -20.69 0.05 -1.35
N GLU A 229 -20.39 1.22 -1.90
CA GLU A 229 -19.70 1.39 -3.17
C GLU A 229 -18.31 1.99 -2.94
N HIS A 230 -17.30 1.50 -3.65
CA HIS A 230 -15.91 1.90 -3.48
C HIS A 230 -15.32 2.45 -4.77
N ASN A 231 -14.68 3.65 -4.69
CA ASN A 231 -13.92 4.26 -5.77
C ASN A 231 -12.60 4.85 -5.23
N HIS A 232 -11.56 4.03 -5.19
CA HIS A 232 -10.25 4.38 -4.63
C HIS A 232 -9.24 4.67 -5.75
N THR A 233 -9.05 5.96 -6.07
CA THR A 233 -8.27 6.44 -7.23
C THR A 233 -7.16 7.43 -6.85
N GLY A 234 -6.91 7.62 -5.55
CA GLY A 234 -5.84 8.46 -5.00
C GLY A 234 -6.31 9.41 -3.91
N SER A 235 -5.41 9.75 -2.98
CA SER A 235 -5.70 10.59 -1.81
C SER A 235 -6.26 11.97 -2.16
N SER A 236 -5.80 12.56 -3.27
CA SER A 236 -6.30 13.88 -3.71
C SER A 236 -7.78 13.85 -4.10
N ASN A 237 -8.30 12.68 -4.53
CA ASN A 237 -9.70 12.52 -4.90
C ASN A 237 -10.63 12.37 -3.69
N ALA A 238 -10.08 12.12 -2.48
CA ALA A 238 -10.89 12.11 -1.26
C ALA A 238 -11.60 13.46 -1.05
N TYR A 239 -10.85 14.55 -0.92
CA TYR A 239 -11.44 15.88 -0.75
C TYR A 239 -12.26 16.33 -1.96
N LYS A 240 -11.78 16.11 -3.19
CA LYS A 240 -12.48 16.49 -4.41
C LYS A 240 -13.86 15.87 -4.50
N GLY A 241 -14.00 14.61 -4.15
CA GLY A 241 -15.27 13.87 -4.19
C GLY A 241 -16.21 14.15 -3.01
N LEU A 242 -15.67 14.63 -1.88
CA LEU A 242 -16.46 14.97 -0.69
C LEU A 242 -16.99 16.41 -0.75
N ASN A 243 -16.06 17.37 -0.73
CA ASN A 243 -16.34 18.79 -0.48
C ASN A 243 -15.72 19.69 -1.56
N GLY A 244 -15.02 19.12 -2.55
CA GLY A 244 -14.35 19.83 -3.62
C GLY A 244 -15.13 19.84 -4.95
N GLU A 245 -14.38 19.99 -6.02
CA GLU A 245 -14.90 20.21 -7.39
C GLU A 245 -15.73 19.04 -7.97
N ASN A 246 -15.55 17.82 -7.43
CA ASN A 246 -16.24 16.60 -7.87
C ASN A 246 -17.27 16.09 -6.85
N SER A 247 -17.79 16.99 -6.00
CA SER A 247 -18.72 16.62 -4.93
C SER A 247 -20.20 16.52 -5.40
N ALA A 248 -20.52 16.87 -6.63
CA ALA A 248 -21.87 16.72 -7.17
C ALA A 248 -22.30 15.25 -7.19
N VAL A 249 -23.56 14.95 -6.83
CA VAL A 249 -24.06 13.57 -6.59
C VAL A 249 -23.86 12.64 -7.79
N ASP A 250 -23.95 13.19 -9.00
CA ASP A 250 -23.80 12.51 -10.29
C ASP A 250 -22.35 12.42 -10.79
N ASP A 251 -21.41 13.06 -10.09
CA ASP A 251 -19.98 12.93 -10.42
C ASP A 251 -19.45 11.55 -10.07
N ALA A 252 -18.61 11.00 -10.95
CA ALA A 252 -18.02 9.66 -10.76
C ALA A 252 -17.10 9.56 -9.54
N LEU A 253 -16.54 10.68 -9.08
CA LEU A 253 -15.70 10.77 -7.87
C LEU A 253 -16.49 11.12 -6.62
N SER A 254 -17.78 11.43 -6.72
CA SER A 254 -18.60 11.81 -5.57
C SER A 254 -18.68 10.68 -4.55
N ILE A 255 -18.30 10.98 -3.31
CA ILE A 255 -18.28 10.05 -2.17
C ILE A 255 -18.86 10.70 -0.92
N MET A 256 -19.15 9.91 0.11
CA MET A 256 -19.63 10.33 1.42
C MET A 256 -18.57 10.19 2.50
N VAL A 257 -17.70 9.18 2.35
CA VAL A 257 -16.57 8.93 3.24
C VAL A 257 -15.30 8.83 2.40
N GLY A 258 -14.36 9.70 2.66
CA GLY A 258 -13.10 9.81 1.92
C GLY A 258 -11.89 9.40 2.76
N PHE A 259 -10.92 8.74 2.13
CA PHE A 259 -9.69 8.29 2.77
C PHE A 259 -8.47 8.88 2.09
N ALA A 260 -7.48 9.26 2.88
CA ALA A 260 -6.19 9.71 2.40
C ALA A 260 -5.06 8.97 3.11
N SER A 261 -4.00 8.65 2.38
CA SER A 261 -2.77 8.06 2.93
C SER A 261 -1.67 9.10 3.13
N ARG A 262 -2.08 10.31 3.45
CA ARG A 262 -1.30 11.47 3.85
C ARG A 262 -2.17 12.38 4.72
N GLU A 263 -1.56 13.35 5.37
CA GLU A 263 -2.34 14.43 6.00
C GLU A 263 -3.12 15.22 4.92
N PHE A 264 -4.33 15.66 5.27
CA PHE A 264 -5.08 16.58 4.41
C PHE A 264 -4.36 17.93 4.36
N ARG A 265 -4.38 18.58 3.20
CA ARG A 265 -3.78 19.90 3.02
C ARG A 265 -4.60 20.96 3.77
N GLU A 266 -3.99 22.09 4.07
CA GLU A 266 -4.69 23.22 4.73
C GLU A 266 -5.94 23.69 3.97
N THR A 267 -5.98 23.49 2.66
CA THR A 267 -7.12 23.82 1.80
C THR A 267 -8.15 22.68 1.70
N GLU A 268 -7.82 21.49 2.19
CA GLU A 268 -8.68 20.30 2.18
C GLU A 268 -9.36 20.18 3.57
N THR A 269 -10.37 20.99 3.82
CA THR A 269 -11.05 21.08 5.13
C THR A 269 -12.38 20.35 5.13
N ALA A 270 -12.76 19.79 6.27
CA ALA A 270 -14.09 19.26 6.57
C ALA A 270 -14.38 19.36 8.07
N GLU A 271 -15.66 19.32 8.46
CA GLU A 271 -16.09 19.36 9.86
C GLU A 271 -15.68 18.08 10.62
N ILE A 272 -15.69 16.94 9.94
CA ILE A 272 -15.36 15.64 10.54
C ILE A 272 -14.19 14.99 9.81
N THR A 273 -13.05 14.93 10.49
CA THR A 273 -11.83 14.25 10.03
C THR A 273 -11.20 13.47 11.19
N GLY A 274 -10.35 12.52 10.86
CA GLY A 274 -9.59 11.78 11.87
C GLY A 274 -8.63 10.77 11.26
N VAL A 275 -8.02 9.97 12.13
CA VAL A 275 -7.07 8.92 11.76
C VAL A 275 -7.76 7.57 11.74
N VAL A 276 -7.53 6.81 10.67
CA VAL A 276 -8.00 5.41 10.54
C VAL A 276 -6.97 4.46 11.15
N ALA A 277 -5.71 4.64 10.77
CA ALA A 277 -4.59 3.78 11.14
C ALA A 277 -3.27 4.50 10.90
N VAL A 278 -2.19 3.94 11.40
CA VAL A 278 -0.84 4.24 10.92
C VAL A 278 -0.45 3.18 9.88
N ASP A 279 0.33 3.58 8.90
CA ASP A 279 0.96 2.72 7.91
C ASP A 279 2.44 3.11 7.78
N ALA A 280 3.26 2.18 7.29
CA ALA A 280 4.62 2.48 6.90
C ALA A 280 4.77 2.37 5.39
N ILE A 281 5.60 3.23 4.82
CA ILE A 281 6.04 3.12 3.43
C ILE A 281 7.38 2.41 3.45
N VAL A 282 7.52 1.34 2.68
CA VAL A 282 8.72 0.52 2.65
C VAL A 282 9.35 0.63 1.28
N ALA A 283 10.60 1.04 1.22
CA ALA A 283 11.41 0.93 0.01
C ALA A 283 11.70 -0.56 -0.22
N ILE A 284 11.45 -1.05 -1.44
CA ILE A 284 11.55 -2.46 -1.79
C ILE A 284 12.51 -2.68 -2.96
N VAL A 285 13.22 -3.81 -2.89
CA VAL A 285 14.14 -4.28 -3.93
C VAL A 285 13.97 -5.78 -4.17
N ASN A 286 14.56 -6.29 -5.23
CA ASN A 286 14.61 -7.72 -5.51
C ASN A 286 15.35 -8.49 -4.39
N LEU A 287 15.01 -9.77 -4.20
CA LEU A 287 15.69 -10.63 -3.21
C LEU A 287 17.19 -10.78 -3.46
N ASP A 288 17.63 -10.73 -4.73
CA ASP A 288 19.03 -10.86 -5.11
C ASP A 288 19.84 -9.55 -4.90
N ASN A 289 19.17 -8.43 -4.60
CA ASN A 289 19.85 -7.17 -4.29
C ASN A 289 20.53 -7.27 -2.90
N PRO A 290 21.85 -7.01 -2.77
CA PRO A 290 22.56 -7.17 -1.50
C PRO A 290 22.30 -6.04 -0.48
N ILE A 291 21.68 -4.92 -0.91
CA ILE A 291 21.43 -3.77 -0.03
C ILE A 291 20.33 -4.10 0.99
N ASP A 292 20.57 -3.82 2.26
CA ASP A 292 19.62 -4.07 3.35
C ASP A 292 19.12 -2.80 4.03
N ASN A 293 19.76 -1.65 3.76
CA ASN A 293 19.44 -0.37 4.38
C ASN A 293 19.61 0.77 3.38
N VAL A 294 18.78 1.79 3.54
CA VAL A 294 18.89 3.06 2.81
C VAL A 294 18.60 4.22 3.75
N THR A 295 19.22 5.35 3.46
CA THR A 295 18.97 6.63 4.15
C THR A 295 18.01 7.51 3.34
N ALA A 296 17.45 8.54 3.97
CA ALA A 296 16.64 9.53 3.27
C ALA A 296 17.43 10.25 2.16
N ASP A 297 18.70 10.57 2.42
CA ASP A 297 19.58 11.23 1.45
C ASP A 297 19.88 10.34 0.25
N GLU A 298 20.18 9.05 0.46
CA GLU A 298 20.41 8.09 -0.62
C GLU A 298 19.15 7.89 -1.48
N LEU A 299 17.98 7.70 -0.86
CA LEU A 299 16.71 7.61 -1.59
C LEU A 299 16.45 8.88 -2.40
N LYS A 300 16.63 10.07 -1.80
CA LYS A 300 16.49 11.32 -2.53
C LYS A 300 17.40 11.37 -3.75
N LYS A 301 18.68 10.99 -3.59
CA LYS A 301 19.66 10.99 -4.68
C LYS A 301 19.34 9.97 -5.78
N ILE A 302 18.82 8.79 -5.41
CA ILE A 302 18.33 7.80 -6.39
C ILE A 302 17.17 8.37 -7.19
N TYR A 303 16.15 8.91 -6.52
CA TYR A 303 14.96 9.43 -7.19
C TYR A 303 15.20 10.73 -7.96
N SER A 304 16.21 11.53 -7.60
CA SER A 304 16.65 12.71 -8.37
C SER A 304 17.64 12.40 -9.50
N GLY A 305 18.21 11.18 -9.55
CA GLY A 305 19.21 10.79 -10.54
C GLY A 305 20.64 11.24 -10.23
N GLU A 306 20.91 11.65 -8.99
CA GLU A 306 22.29 11.92 -8.54
C GLU A 306 23.05 10.61 -8.26
N ILE A 307 22.35 9.53 -7.88
CA ILE A 307 22.84 8.15 -7.79
C ILE A 307 22.08 7.35 -8.85
N ILE A 308 22.80 6.72 -9.77
CA ILE A 308 22.23 5.95 -10.87
C ILE A 308 22.66 4.48 -10.88
N THR A 309 23.63 4.09 -10.05
CA THR A 309 24.09 2.69 -9.92
C THR A 309 24.12 2.27 -8.45
N TRP A 310 23.95 0.97 -8.20
CA TRP A 310 23.99 0.42 -6.85
C TRP A 310 25.35 0.53 -6.16
N SER A 311 26.44 0.62 -6.95
CA SER A 311 27.80 0.78 -6.43
C SER A 311 28.10 2.16 -5.85
N GLU A 312 27.23 3.14 -6.08
CA GLU A 312 27.35 4.50 -5.54
C GLU A 312 26.74 4.64 -4.14
N LEU A 313 25.98 3.62 -3.68
CA LEU A 313 25.50 3.56 -2.31
C LEU A 313 26.62 3.16 -1.36
N SER A 314 26.75 3.86 -0.26
CA SER A 314 27.87 3.72 0.73
C SER A 314 27.50 2.86 1.92
#